data_1cab94bf9838bec8237cc0d4011d91b7
#
_entry.id   1cab94bf9838bec8237cc0d4011d91b7
#
_cell.length_a   1.000
_cell.length_b   1.000
_cell.length_c   1.000
_cell.angle_alpha   90.00
_cell.angle_beta   90.00
_cell.angle_gamma   90.00
#
_symmetry.space_group_name_H-M   'P 1'
#
loop_
_entity.id
_entity.type
_entity.pdbx_description
1 polymer ?
#
loop_
_entity_poly.entity_id
_entity_poly.type
_entity_poly.pdbx_seq_one_letter_code
_entity_poly.pdbx_strand_id
1 'polypeptide(L)'
;MTARTLTARPRAAKEASEIEEAVPVAALAPALAPASGKGQTLQDQFLNLLRKNKVPVTMFLVKGVKLQGIITWFDNFSILLRRDGQAQLVYKHAVSTIMPSLPIDSVQFSLAAEGGKKIRLLQDVFLTSVRESGVQVTMFLVNGVMLQGRVAAFDLFCMLLEREGYVQLAYKHAVSTIQPLSPIDLMGDSDEGEQT
;
A
#
# COMPACT_ATOMS: atom_id res chain seq x y z
N MET A 1 60.31 -39.78 -16.92
CA MET A 1 58.89 -40.06 -16.87
C MET A 1 58.13 -38.78 -17.21
N THR A 2 57.67 -38.70 -18.41
CA THR A 2 57.18 -37.51 -19.08
C THR A 2 55.66 -37.38 -18.92
N ALA A 3 55.20 -36.31 -18.29
CA ALA A 3 53.78 -35.97 -18.18
C ALA A 3 53.33 -35.26 -19.46
N ARG A 4 52.33 -35.82 -20.10
CA ARG A 4 51.69 -35.25 -21.31
C ARG A 4 50.62 -34.22 -20.91
N THR A 5 50.82 -32.99 -21.30
CA THR A 5 49.82 -31.92 -21.23
C THR A 5 48.91 -32.02 -22.44
N LEU A 6 47.61 -32.20 -22.25
CA LEU A 6 46.59 -32.16 -23.31
C LEU A 6 46.06 -30.74 -23.43
N THR A 7 46.40 -30.07 -24.51
CA THR A 7 45.88 -28.78 -24.90
C THR A 7 44.63 -28.99 -25.75
N ALA A 8 43.48 -28.56 -25.24
CA ALA A 8 42.22 -28.56 -25.99
C ALA A 8 42.12 -27.26 -26.83
N ARG A 9 41.99 -27.39 -28.14
CA ARG A 9 41.73 -26.33 -29.11
C ARG A 9 40.24 -25.91 -29.01
N PRO A 10 39.89 -24.62 -29.09
CA PRO A 10 38.52 -24.19 -29.28
C PRO A 10 38.14 -24.33 -30.76
N ARG A 11 37.03 -25.00 -30.98
CA ARG A 11 36.40 -25.18 -32.30
C ARG A 11 35.54 -23.95 -32.58
N ALA A 12 35.84 -23.25 -33.66
CA ALA A 12 35.04 -22.18 -34.24
C ALA A 12 33.66 -22.72 -34.63
N ALA A 13 32.62 -22.10 -34.12
CA ALA A 13 31.26 -22.27 -34.59
C ALA A 13 30.93 -21.12 -35.54
N LYS A 14 30.56 -21.51 -36.72
CA LYS A 14 30.08 -20.72 -37.84
C LYS A 14 28.70 -20.15 -37.55
N GLU A 15 28.53 -18.89 -37.93
CA GLU A 15 27.34 -18.20 -38.40
C GLU A 15 26.01 -18.95 -38.45
N ALA A 16 25.03 -18.35 -37.74
CA ALA A 16 23.67 -18.22 -38.25
C ALA A 16 23.11 -16.89 -37.76
N SER A 17 23.13 -15.94 -38.67
CA SER A 17 22.35 -14.72 -38.63
C SER A 17 20.88 -15.10 -38.83
N GLU A 18 20.06 -14.86 -37.83
CA GLU A 18 18.64 -14.60 -38.03
C GLU A 18 18.24 -13.46 -37.15
N ILE A 19 18.01 -12.35 -37.82
CA ILE A 19 17.45 -11.12 -37.28
C ILE A 19 15.96 -11.44 -37.08
N GLU A 20 15.55 -11.76 -35.88
CA GLU A 20 14.14 -11.78 -35.53
C GLU A 20 13.75 -10.39 -35.01
N GLU A 21 13.01 -9.76 -35.87
CA GLU A 21 12.42 -8.46 -35.82
C GLU A 21 11.76 -8.21 -34.46
N ALA A 22 12.28 -7.25 -33.69
CA ALA A 22 11.69 -6.79 -32.46
C ALA A 22 10.32 -6.16 -32.75
N VAL A 23 9.27 -6.93 -32.57
CA VAL A 23 7.90 -6.44 -32.56
C VAL A 23 7.76 -5.42 -31.43
N PRO A 24 7.36 -4.17 -31.70
CA PRO A 24 7.17 -3.19 -30.64
C PRO A 24 5.99 -3.63 -29.79
N VAL A 25 6.25 -3.94 -28.51
CA VAL A 25 5.21 -4.18 -27.50
C VAL A 25 4.58 -2.83 -27.11
N ALA A 26 3.98 -2.20 -28.08
CA ALA A 26 3.18 -0.99 -27.94
C ALA A 26 1.82 -1.23 -28.57
N ALA A 27 0.99 -2.07 -27.98
CA ALA A 27 -0.47 -2.05 -28.12
C ALA A 27 -1.07 -3.34 -27.54
N LEU A 28 -1.12 -3.49 -26.23
CA LEU A 28 -2.17 -4.27 -25.57
C LEU A 28 -2.38 -3.66 -24.17
N ALA A 29 -2.92 -2.46 -24.17
CA ALA A 29 -3.71 -2.01 -23.05
C ALA A 29 -5.16 -2.40 -23.37
N PRO A 30 -5.72 -3.44 -22.77
CA PRO A 30 -7.15 -3.55 -22.72
C PRO A 30 -7.60 -2.40 -21.82
N ALA A 31 -8.33 -1.46 -22.39
CA ALA A 31 -9.16 -0.52 -21.67
C ALA A 31 -10.24 -1.35 -20.95
N LEU A 32 -9.89 -1.97 -19.83
CA LEU A 32 -10.85 -2.37 -18.84
C LEU A 32 -11.23 -1.08 -18.10
N ALA A 33 -12.31 -0.48 -18.57
CA ALA A 33 -13.04 0.51 -17.82
C ALA A 33 -13.20 0.01 -16.37
N PRO A 34 -13.03 0.88 -15.35
CA PRO A 34 -13.31 0.49 -13.98
C PRO A 34 -14.76 0.04 -13.93
N ALA A 35 -15.00 -1.15 -13.42
CA ALA A 35 -16.34 -1.66 -13.17
C ALA A 35 -17.08 -0.62 -12.31
N SER A 36 -17.98 0.11 -12.95
CA SER A 36 -18.93 1.01 -12.34
C SER A 36 -19.86 0.19 -11.46
N GLY A 37 -19.87 0.45 -10.14
CA GLY A 37 -20.96 -0.06 -9.32
C GLY A 37 -20.67 -0.50 -7.89
N LYS A 38 -19.43 -0.37 -7.36
CA LYS A 38 -19.15 -0.45 -5.92
C LYS A 38 -18.38 0.80 -5.52
N GLY A 39 -18.82 1.48 -4.45
CA GLY A 39 -18.12 2.65 -3.94
C GLY A 39 -16.63 2.36 -3.83
N GLN A 40 -15.80 3.25 -4.37
CA GLN A 40 -14.35 3.09 -4.35
C GLN A 40 -13.89 2.97 -2.89
N THR A 41 -13.09 1.94 -2.59
CA THR A 41 -12.49 1.80 -1.27
C THR A 41 -11.51 2.94 -1.00
N LEU A 42 -11.22 3.23 0.25
CA LEU A 42 -10.20 4.21 0.63
C LEU A 42 -8.86 3.91 -0.05
N GLN A 43 -8.48 2.63 -0.05
CA GLN A 43 -7.28 2.14 -0.73
C GLN A 43 -7.29 2.50 -2.22
N ASP A 44 -8.40 2.26 -2.91
CA ASP A 44 -8.49 2.52 -4.36
C ASP A 44 -8.43 4.01 -4.67
N GLN A 45 -9.06 4.85 -3.83
CA GLN A 45 -9.00 6.30 -3.96
C GLN A 45 -7.56 6.80 -3.80
N PHE A 46 -6.88 6.34 -2.77
CA PHE A 46 -5.50 6.72 -2.49
C PHE A 46 -4.54 6.29 -3.62
N LEU A 47 -4.59 5.02 -4.04
CA LEU A 47 -3.76 4.50 -5.11
C LEU A 47 -4.06 5.17 -6.46
N ASN A 48 -5.33 5.47 -6.76
CA ASN A 48 -5.73 6.19 -7.97
C ASN A 48 -5.20 7.63 -7.98
N LEU A 49 -5.26 8.32 -6.86
CA LEU A 49 -4.71 9.68 -6.71
C LEU A 49 -3.21 9.67 -7.00
N LEU A 50 -2.45 8.77 -6.39
CA LEU A 50 -1.02 8.63 -6.61
C LEU A 50 -0.68 8.30 -8.06
N ARG A 51 -1.44 7.39 -8.68
CA ARG A 51 -1.27 6.97 -10.07
C ARG A 51 -1.57 8.11 -11.04
N LYS A 52 -2.70 8.79 -10.89
CA LYS A 52 -3.14 9.87 -11.78
C LYS A 52 -2.16 11.04 -11.76
N ASN A 53 -1.70 11.41 -10.57
CA ASN A 53 -0.79 12.53 -10.38
C ASN A 53 0.68 12.13 -10.54
N LYS A 54 0.98 10.86 -10.86
CA LYS A 54 2.34 10.32 -11.00
C LYS A 54 3.23 10.65 -9.79
N VAL A 55 2.64 10.64 -8.60
CA VAL A 55 3.37 10.94 -7.35
C VAL A 55 4.34 9.82 -7.06
N PRO A 56 5.65 10.12 -6.90
CA PRO A 56 6.61 9.13 -6.45
C PRO A 56 6.24 8.63 -5.06
N VAL A 57 6.39 7.33 -4.85
CA VAL A 57 6.07 6.69 -3.57
C VAL A 57 7.25 5.89 -3.04
N THR A 58 7.29 5.76 -1.73
CA THR A 58 8.09 4.77 -1.04
C THR A 58 7.14 3.72 -0.47
N MET A 59 7.30 2.48 -0.91
CA MET A 59 6.60 1.31 -0.36
C MET A 59 7.52 0.58 0.61
N PHE A 60 7.04 0.32 1.80
CA PHE A 60 7.72 -0.51 2.79
C PHE A 60 7.06 -1.87 2.81
N LEU A 61 7.83 -2.92 2.65
CA LEU A 61 7.34 -4.29 2.70
C LEU A 61 7.37 -4.83 4.13
N VAL A 62 6.54 -5.81 4.40
CA VAL A 62 6.43 -6.47 5.72
C VAL A 62 7.78 -7.05 6.17
N LYS A 63 8.60 -7.50 5.24
CA LYS A 63 9.96 -8.02 5.52
C LYS A 63 11.05 -6.94 5.64
N GLY A 64 10.68 -5.65 5.72
CA GLY A 64 11.61 -4.54 5.90
C GLY A 64 12.24 -4.01 4.60
N VAL A 65 11.95 -4.59 3.44
CA VAL A 65 12.43 -4.09 2.15
C VAL A 65 11.72 -2.77 1.81
N LYS A 66 12.49 -1.83 1.25
CA LYS A 66 12.00 -0.53 0.81
C LYS A 66 12.07 -0.45 -0.72
N LEU A 67 10.94 -0.19 -1.36
CA LEU A 67 10.82 0.01 -2.79
C LEU A 67 10.45 1.47 -3.08
N GLN A 68 10.96 2.03 -4.18
CA GLN A 68 10.64 3.40 -4.61
C GLN A 68 10.26 3.40 -6.09
N GLY A 69 9.32 4.25 -6.45
CA GLY A 69 8.89 4.40 -7.85
C GLY A 69 7.56 5.12 -7.97
N ILE A 70 6.97 5.03 -9.16
CA ILE A 70 5.65 5.59 -9.48
C ILE A 70 4.70 4.43 -9.71
N ILE A 71 3.51 4.51 -9.12
CA ILE A 71 2.43 3.54 -9.37
C ILE A 71 1.88 3.80 -10.76
N THR A 72 1.92 2.78 -11.62
CA THR A 72 1.40 2.86 -12.99
C THR A 72 0.10 2.09 -13.17
N TRP A 73 -0.07 1.01 -12.43
CA TRP A 73 -1.28 0.19 -12.43
C TRP A 73 -1.46 -0.47 -11.06
N PHE A 74 -2.67 -0.85 -10.72
CA PHE A 74 -2.98 -1.73 -9.61
C PHE A 74 -4.31 -2.45 -9.82
N ASP A 75 -4.47 -3.59 -9.18
CA ASP A 75 -5.69 -4.38 -9.11
C ASP A 75 -6.03 -4.74 -7.65
N ASN A 76 -6.91 -5.73 -7.45
CA ASN A 76 -7.30 -6.17 -6.11
C ASN A 76 -6.14 -6.75 -5.28
N PHE A 77 -5.12 -7.32 -5.92
CA PHE A 77 -4.06 -8.11 -5.27
C PHE A 77 -2.67 -7.52 -5.41
N SER A 78 -2.44 -6.69 -6.44
CA SER A 78 -1.10 -6.26 -6.83
C SER A 78 -1.04 -4.79 -7.24
N ILE A 79 0.18 -4.26 -7.23
CA ILE A 79 0.53 -2.90 -7.63
C ILE A 79 1.73 -2.97 -8.56
N LEU A 80 1.64 -2.32 -9.73
CA LEU A 80 2.75 -2.18 -10.64
C LEU A 80 3.51 -0.88 -10.36
N LEU A 81 4.72 -1.03 -9.85
CA LEU A 81 5.63 0.06 -9.55
C LEU A 81 6.64 0.20 -10.69
N ARG A 82 6.86 1.43 -11.16
CA ARG A 82 7.86 1.72 -12.18
C ARG A 82 8.93 2.66 -11.63
N ARG A 83 10.20 2.31 -11.89
CA ARG A 83 11.36 3.14 -11.57
C ARG A 83 12.44 2.96 -12.63
N ASP A 84 13.03 4.06 -13.12
CA ASP A 84 14.17 4.06 -14.04
C ASP A 84 13.97 3.16 -15.27
N GLY A 85 12.75 3.18 -15.85
CA GLY A 85 12.38 2.36 -17.02
C GLY A 85 11.99 0.92 -16.69
N GLN A 86 12.27 0.43 -15.49
CA GLN A 86 11.91 -0.93 -15.06
C GLN A 86 10.54 -0.95 -14.37
N ALA A 87 9.81 -2.04 -14.58
CA ALA A 87 8.54 -2.30 -13.91
C ALA A 87 8.68 -3.47 -12.94
N GLN A 88 8.12 -3.30 -11.73
CA GLN A 88 8.10 -4.32 -10.70
C GLN A 88 6.68 -4.54 -10.21
N LEU A 89 6.23 -5.80 -10.22
CA LEU A 89 4.95 -6.21 -9.64
C LEU A 89 5.13 -6.43 -8.14
N VAL A 90 4.31 -5.76 -7.34
CA VAL A 90 4.32 -5.85 -5.88
C VAL A 90 2.98 -6.35 -5.42
N TYR A 91 2.96 -7.47 -4.70
CA TYR A 91 1.73 -8.01 -4.12
C TYR A 91 1.33 -7.23 -2.86
N LYS A 92 0.06 -6.83 -2.77
CA LYS A 92 -0.45 -6.00 -1.67
C LYS A 92 -0.26 -6.64 -0.29
N HIS A 93 -0.37 -7.96 -0.19
CA HIS A 93 -0.15 -8.66 1.09
C HIS A 93 1.28 -8.56 1.62
N ALA A 94 2.25 -8.26 0.74
CA ALA A 94 3.64 -8.04 1.13
C ALA A 94 3.93 -6.58 1.51
N VAL A 95 3.01 -5.66 1.24
CA VAL A 95 3.16 -4.23 1.53
C VAL A 95 2.72 -3.95 2.96
N SER A 96 3.57 -3.27 3.71
CA SER A 96 3.26 -2.76 5.04
C SER A 96 2.65 -1.36 4.96
N THR A 97 3.37 -0.42 4.33
CA THR A 97 2.91 0.95 4.17
C THR A 97 3.32 1.54 2.83
N ILE A 98 2.58 2.56 2.39
CA ILE A 98 2.88 3.36 1.20
C ILE A 98 2.93 4.83 1.63
N MET A 99 4.08 5.46 1.41
CA MET A 99 4.33 6.85 1.74
C MET A 99 4.58 7.65 0.46
N PRO A 100 3.74 8.62 0.12
CA PRO A 100 3.99 9.56 -0.96
C PRO A 100 5.19 10.44 -0.67
N SER A 101 5.92 10.86 -1.70
CA SER A 101 7.04 11.78 -1.57
C SER A 101 6.60 13.25 -1.45
N LEU A 102 5.32 13.53 -1.70
CA LEU A 102 4.74 14.86 -1.60
C LEU A 102 3.62 14.86 -0.56
N PRO A 103 3.39 15.98 0.11
CA PRO A 103 2.23 16.15 0.99
C PRO A 103 0.93 15.95 0.19
N ILE A 104 -0.03 15.25 0.80
CA ILE A 104 -1.35 15.03 0.25
C ILE A 104 -2.36 15.44 1.31
N ASP A 105 -3.38 16.20 0.89
CA ASP A 105 -4.46 16.60 1.78
C ASP A 105 -5.31 15.37 2.17
N SER A 106 -5.39 15.10 3.45
CA SER A 106 -6.16 13.99 4.01
C SER A 106 -7.67 14.21 3.94
N VAL A 107 -8.12 15.46 3.88
CA VAL A 107 -9.55 15.82 3.88
C VAL A 107 -10.31 15.18 2.73
N GLN A 108 -9.68 15.01 1.56
CA GLN A 108 -10.30 14.38 0.39
C GLN A 108 -10.68 12.90 0.60
N PHE A 109 -10.13 12.25 1.63
CA PHE A 109 -10.40 10.85 1.95
C PHE A 109 -11.44 10.66 3.06
N SER A 110 -11.84 11.72 3.73
CA SER A 110 -12.75 11.66 4.89
C SER A 110 -14.17 11.21 4.52
N LEU A 111 -14.59 11.44 3.28
CA LEU A 111 -15.96 11.18 2.81
C LEU A 111 -16.20 9.73 2.36
N ALA A 112 -15.15 8.90 2.25
CA ALA A 112 -15.28 7.55 1.70
C ALA A 112 -15.79 6.49 2.68
N ALA A 113 -15.87 6.79 3.97
CA ALA A 113 -16.11 5.80 5.03
C ALA A 113 -17.60 5.60 5.41
N GLU A 114 -18.53 6.36 4.85
CA GLU A 114 -19.94 6.33 5.24
C GLU A 114 -20.82 5.60 4.22
N GLY A 115 -20.92 4.30 4.33
CA GLY A 115 -21.81 3.52 3.48
C GLY A 115 -22.18 2.16 4.06
N GLY A 116 -23.29 2.09 4.79
CA GLY A 116 -24.00 0.87 5.14
C GLY A 116 -24.09 0.58 6.64
N LYS A 117 -25.25 0.09 7.09
CA LYS A 117 -25.45 -0.48 8.43
C LYS A 117 -24.44 -1.61 8.64
N LYS A 118 -23.29 -1.30 9.24
CA LYS A 118 -22.25 -2.28 9.57
C LYS A 118 -22.51 -2.79 10.98
N ILE A 119 -22.43 -4.09 11.14
CA ILE A 119 -22.17 -4.71 12.44
C ILE A 119 -20.97 -3.95 13.01
N ARG A 120 -21.13 -3.32 14.18
CA ARG A 120 -20.05 -2.57 14.82
C ARG A 120 -18.99 -3.56 15.30
N LEU A 121 -17.98 -3.77 14.50
CA LEU A 121 -16.80 -4.52 14.92
C LEU A 121 -16.00 -3.68 15.91
N LEU A 122 -15.41 -4.31 16.93
CA LEU A 122 -14.56 -3.63 17.92
C LEU A 122 -13.51 -2.72 17.25
N GLN A 123 -12.88 -3.21 16.20
CA GLN A 123 -11.91 -2.43 15.44
C GLN A 123 -12.49 -1.15 14.84
N ASP A 124 -13.71 -1.22 14.29
CA ASP A 124 -14.36 -0.06 13.68
C ASP A 124 -14.77 0.97 14.76
N VAL A 125 -15.26 0.50 15.91
CA VAL A 125 -15.56 1.37 17.07
C VAL A 125 -14.30 2.08 17.53
N PHE A 126 -13.21 1.33 17.76
CA PHE A 126 -11.93 1.87 18.20
C PHE A 126 -11.38 2.91 17.22
N LEU A 127 -11.29 2.57 15.92
CA LEU A 127 -10.74 3.48 14.92
C LEU A 127 -11.63 4.71 14.68
N THR A 128 -12.95 4.57 14.84
CA THR A 128 -13.87 5.71 14.76
C THR A 128 -13.63 6.65 15.94
N SER A 129 -13.57 6.13 17.17
CA SER A 129 -13.32 6.94 18.36
C SER A 129 -11.96 7.66 18.27
N VAL A 130 -10.90 6.97 17.84
CA VAL A 130 -9.57 7.58 17.63
C VAL A 130 -9.62 8.68 16.58
N ARG A 131 -10.32 8.46 15.47
CA ARG A 131 -10.44 9.45 14.39
C ARG A 131 -11.23 10.67 14.84
N GLU A 132 -12.37 10.48 15.49
CA GLU A 132 -13.27 11.56 15.93
C GLU A 132 -12.64 12.38 17.04
N SER A 133 -11.92 11.75 17.98
CA SER A 133 -11.18 12.46 19.01
C SER A 133 -9.95 13.22 18.49
N GLY A 134 -9.49 12.94 17.27
CA GLY A 134 -8.30 13.56 16.68
C GLY A 134 -7.00 13.26 17.43
N VAL A 135 -7.00 12.27 18.31
CA VAL A 135 -5.85 11.88 19.14
C VAL A 135 -4.78 11.26 18.28
N GLN A 136 -3.52 11.58 18.56
CA GLN A 136 -2.40 10.89 17.95
C GLN A 136 -2.31 9.46 18.47
N VAL A 137 -1.92 8.55 17.58
CA VAL A 137 -1.67 7.15 17.91
C VAL A 137 -0.21 6.78 17.64
N THR A 138 0.26 5.84 18.44
CA THR A 138 1.46 5.06 18.12
C THR A 138 1.02 3.71 17.59
N MET A 139 1.46 3.38 16.41
CA MET A 139 1.16 2.13 15.72
C MET A 139 2.43 1.30 15.60
N PHE A 140 2.40 0.06 16.07
CA PHE A 140 3.49 -0.88 15.90
C PHE A 140 3.16 -1.84 14.76
N LEU A 141 4.09 -1.98 13.83
CA LEU A 141 3.98 -2.92 12.72
C LEU A 141 4.58 -4.27 13.09
N VAL A 142 4.17 -5.32 12.39
CA VAL A 142 4.66 -6.70 12.61
C VAL A 142 6.16 -6.87 12.39
N ASN A 143 6.80 -5.95 11.67
CA ASN A 143 8.25 -5.93 11.47
C ASN A 143 9.00 -5.10 12.53
N GLY A 144 8.34 -4.67 13.58
CA GLY A 144 8.91 -3.86 14.67
C GLY A 144 9.03 -2.36 14.39
N VAL A 145 8.63 -1.91 13.22
CA VAL A 145 8.60 -0.46 12.90
C VAL A 145 7.48 0.22 13.68
N MET A 146 7.78 1.37 14.25
CA MET A 146 6.83 2.22 14.96
C MET A 146 6.46 3.42 14.08
N LEU A 147 5.17 3.66 13.91
CA LEU A 147 4.62 4.82 13.23
C LEU A 147 3.83 5.67 14.23
N GLN A 148 3.86 6.98 14.06
CA GLN A 148 3.05 7.92 14.84
C GLN A 148 2.31 8.87 13.91
N GLY A 149 1.07 9.21 14.27
CA GLY A 149 0.24 10.13 13.51
C GLY A 149 -1.19 10.13 13.99
N ARG A 150 -2.05 10.87 13.30
CA ARG A 150 -3.51 10.83 13.49
C ARG A 150 -4.13 9.93 12.46
N VAL A 151 -5.17 9.20 12.85
CA VAL A 151 -5.97 8.43 11.90
C VAL A 151 -6.88 9.40 11.14
N ALA A 152 -6.60 9.63 9.88
CA ALA A 152 -7.40 10.53 9.02
C ALA A 152 -8.62 9.80 8.43
N ALA A 153 -8.42 8.57 7.98
CA ALA A 153 -9.47 7.73 7.42
C ALA A 153 -9.09 6.25 7.54
N PHE A 154 -10.05 5.36 7.43
CA PHE A 154 -9.81 3.92 7.37
C PHE A 154 -10.92 3.22 6.59
N ASP A 155 -10.59 2.05 6.05
CA ASP A 155 -11.56 1.12 5.45
C ASP A 155 -11.36 -0.30 6.00
N LEU A 156 -11.89 -1.30 5.30
CA LEU A 156 -11.77 -2.69 5.70
C LEU A 156 -10.30 -3.18 5.73
N PHE A 157 -9.45 -2.68 4.84
CA PHE A 157 -8.11 -3.22 4.57
C PHE A 157 -6.98 -2.33 5.04
N CYS A 158 -7.20 -1.03 5.10
CA CYS A 158 -6.14 -0.08 5.39
C CYS A 158 -6.62 1.11 6.23
N MET A 159 -5.68 1.92 6.64
CA MET A 159 -5.91 3.21 7.29
C MET A 159 -4.90 4.25 6.78
N LEU A 160 -5.30 5.50 6.80
CA LEU A 160 -4.44 6.64 6.50
C LEU A 160 -3.99 7.27 7.83
N LEU A 161 -2.69 7.33 8.00
CA LEU A 161 -2.05 8.10 9.07
C LEU A 161 -1.58 9.43 8.51
N GLU A 162 -1.92 10.49 9.20
CA GLU A 162 -1.46 11.84 8.90
C GLU A 162 -0.47 12.31 9.97
N ARG A 163 0.65 12.84 9.52
CA ARG A 163 1.62 13.49 10.37
C ARG A 163 2.29 14.65 9.62
N GLU A 164 2.22 15.84 10.21
CA GLU A 164 2.94 17.03 9.69
C GLU A 164 2.61 17.33 8.20
N GLY A 165 1.36 17.11 7.79
CA GLY A 165 0.91 17.32 6.40
C GLY A 165 1.25 16.18 5.44
N TYR A 166 1.89 15.11 5.89
CA TYR A 166 2.13 13.90 5.11
C TYR A 166 1.13 12.82 5.47
N VAL A 167 0.59 12.17 4.44
CA VAL A 167 -0.35 11.05 4.60
C VAL A 167 0.35 9.76 4.19
N GLN A 168 0.29 8.76 5.06
CA GLN A 168 0.82 7.43 4.82
C GLN A 168 -0.29 6.39 4.91
N LEU A 169 -0.43 5.57 3.88
CA LEU A 169 -1.33 4.43 3.91
C LEU A 169 -0.66 3.27 4.64
N ALA A 170 -1.31 2.74 5.66
CA ALA A 170 -0.91 1.55 6.38
C ALA A 170 -1.91 0.42 6.16
N TYR A 171 -1.43 -0.75 5.75
CA TYR A 171 -2.27 -1.93 5.62
C TYR A 171 -2.51 -2.59 6.98
N LYS A 172 -3.76 -2.89 7.30
CA LYS A 172 -4.16 -3.47 8.60
C LYS A 172 -3.49 -4.81 8.90
N HIS A 173 -3.25 -5.62 7.88
CA HIS A 173 -2.55 -6.91 8.05
C HIS A 173 -1.09 -6.79 8.51
N ALA A 174 -0.48 -5.62 8.32
CA ALA A 174 0.88 -5.34 8.77
C ALA A 174 0.93 -4.64 10.14
N VAL A 175 -0.22 -4.34 10.74
CA VAL A 175 -0.30 -3.68 12.05
C VAL A 175 -0.39 -4.73 13.15
N SER A 176 0.45 -4.58 14.17
CA SER A 176 0.46 -5.40 15.38
C SER A 176 -0.42 -4.79 16.47
N THR A 177 -0.17 -3.52 16.80
CA THR A 177 -0.91 -2.79 17.83
C THR A 177 -1.11 -1.33 17.48
N ILE A 178 -2.17 -0.73 18.00
CA ILE A 178 -2.45 0.71 17.91
C ILE A 178 -2.70 1.21 19.34
N GLN A 179 -1.96 2.21 19.75
CA GLN A 179 -2.07 2.83 21.07
C GLN A 179 -2.33 4.32 20.92
N PRO A 180 -3.48 4.84 21.36
CA PRO A 180 -3.70 6.28 21.48
C PRO A 180 -2.77 6.90 22.51
N LEU A 181 -2.29 8.11 22.27
CA LEU A 181 -1.42 8.84 23.20
C LEU A 181 -2.20 9.53 24.31
N SER A 182 -3.52 9.63 24.19
CA SER A 182 -4.43 10.14 25.22
C SER A 182 -5.62 9.20 25.37
N PRO A 183 -6.29 9.17 26.50
CA PRO A 183 -7.50 8.38 26.69
C PRO A 183 -8.53 8.70 25.61
N ILE A 184 -9.21 7.67 25.13
CA ILE A 184 -10.31 7.75 24.16
C ILE A 184 -11.54 7.09 24.78
N ASP A 185 -12.70 7.62 24.43
CA ASP A 185 -13.98 7.05 24.84
C ASP A 185 -14.36 5.95 23.82
N LEU A 186 -14.38 4.70 24.25
CA LEU A 186 -14.74 3.56 23.41
C LEU A 186 -16.22 3.18 23.50
N MET A 187 -16.87 3.62 24.56
CA MET A 187 -18.29 3.40 24.80
C MET A 187 -18.91 4.77 24.99
N GLY A 188 -19.83 5.17 24.10
CA GLY A 188 -20.83 6.14 24.54
C GLY A 188 -21.45 5.54 25.80
N ASP A 189 -21.28 6.19 26.92
CA ASP A 189 -21.80 5.82 28.24
C ASP A 189 -23.29 5.51 28.13
N SER A 190 -23.61 4.25 27.96
CA SER A 190 -24.91 3.71 28.30
C SER A 190 -24.76 2.82 29.54
N ASP A 191 -24.13 3.41 30.55
CA ASP A 191 -24.36 3.00 31.93
C ASP A 191 -25.56 3.81 32.45
N GLU A 192 -26.70 3.62 31.80
CA GLU A 192 -27.96 3.99 32.40
C GLU A 192 -28.23 2.98 33.52
N GLY A 193 -27.89 3.44 34.74
CA GLY A 193 -28.47 3.12 35.98
C GLY A 193 -29.23 1.79 36.11
N GLU A 194 -28.57 0.77 36.55
CA GLU A 194 -29.18 -0.22 37.44
C GLU A 194 -29.39 0.45 38.80
N GLN A 195 -30.51 1.20 38.90
CA GLN A 195 -31.06 1.58 40.18
C GLN A 195 -32.00 0.48 40.63
N THR A 196 -31.55 -0.26 41.61
CA THR A 196 -32.37 -1.08 42.54
C THR A 196 -33.34 -0.23 43.33
#